data_c6befd64cbf7b644b3f1138169cdd8dd
#
_entry.id   c6befd64cbf7b644b3f1138169cdd8dd
#
_cell.length_a   1.000
_cell.length_b   1.000
_cell.length_c   1.000
_cell.angle_alpha   90.00
_cell.angle_beta   90.00
_cell.angle_gamma   90.00
#
_symmetry.space_group_name_H-M   'P 1'
#
loop_
_entity.id
_entity.type
_entity.pdbx_description
1 polymer ?
#
loop_
_entity_poly.entity_id
_entity_poly.type
_entity_poly.pdbx_seq_one_letter_code
_entity_poly.pdbx_strand_id
1 'polypeptide(L)'
;MTRRIRTRPPGPSLNNQYLTVPIRSDKLTLSAQIRSHICHRQTEFQSIDIYDTDAFGRVLTLDGHIQLTELDEGAYHEFLVHVPLLSIPEPRSALVVGGGDGGVIRELCRHPEIRHIDMAEIDEGVVQTSKEHLAFVSNGAFEDPRVHLHITDAFAFVKQSVRTYDLIVVDSTDVYEEDDGALSEQLFTAEFYRDCLNALSPEGIVVTQADNLLFCPYSLEHILTMFRSVFANTGSYFAVIPSFGGYSGYCWGSAMSAVSKQFPRHAANSHSLRYVNKEAYEYGMQTLAFNSK
;
A
#
# COMPACT_ATOMS: atom_id res chain seq x y z
N MET A 1 34.10 -11.85 -7.07
CA MET A 1 33.16 -10.81 -6.57
C MET A 1 32.71 -11.27 -5.20
N THR A 2 33.22 -10.65 -4.15
CA THR A 2 32.93 -11.03 -2.76
C THR A 2 31.64 -10.32 -2.35
N ARG A 3 30.53 -11.07 -2.15
CA ARG A 3 29.32 -10.57 -1.56
C ARG A 3 29.64 -9.97 -0.20
N ARG A 4 29.53 -8.65 -0.04
CA ARG A 4 29.50 -8.02 1.28
C ARG A 4 28.24 -8.50 1.97
N ILE A 5 28.39 -9.29 3.02
CA ILE A 5 27.32 -9.59 3.96
C ILE A 5 26.94 -8.24 4.60
N ARG A 6 25.78 -7.71 4.25
CA ARG A 6 25.22 -6.51 4.90
C ARG A 6 24.96 -6.87 6.35
N THR A 7 25.64 -6.22 7.27
CA THR A 7 25.27 -6.26 8.69
C THR A 7 24.05 -5.38 8.84
N ARG A 8 22.87 -6.01 9.01
CA ARG A 8 21.62 -5.34 9.35
C ARG A 8 21.80 -4.51 10.62
N PRO A 9 21.08 -3.36 10.71
CA PRO A 9 20.96 -2.70 11.99
C PRO A 9 20.39 -3.70 13.01
N PRO A 10 20.91 -3.75 14.25
CA PRO A 10 20.36 -4.61 15.27
C PRO A 10 18.89 -4.25 15.45
N GLY A 11 18.02 -5.25 15.42
CA GLY A 11 16.62 -5.07 15.80
C GLY A 11 16.52 -4.35 17.15
N PRO A 12 15.39 -3.65 17.42
CA PRO A 12 15.27 -2.82 18.61
C PRO A 12 15.61 -3.65 19.86
N SER A 13 16.56 -3.16 20.67
CA SER A 13 16.95 -3.88 21.87
C SER A 13 15.77 -3.84 22.84
N LEU A 14 15.32 -5.01 23.31
CA LEU A 14 14.25 -5.17 24.30
C LEU A 14 14.52 -4.44 25.63
N ASN A 15 15.74 -3.91 25.82
CA ASN A 15 16.09 -3.04 26.93
C ASN A 15 15.58 -1.59 26.78
N ASN A 16 15.14 -1.19 25.60
CA ASN A 16 14.47 0.09 25.38
C ASN A 16 12.97 -0.15 25.39
N GLN A 17 12.28 0.50 26.27
CA GLN A 17 10.81 0.50 26.35
C GLN A 17 10.14 1.16 25.12
N TYR A 18 10.90 1.49 24.09
CA TYR A 18 10.44 2.23 22.92
C TYR A 18 10.84 1.52 21.61
N LEU A 19 9.85 1.35 20.73
CA LEU A 19 10.05 1.12 19.31
C LEU A 19 10.41 2.47 18.68
N THR A 20 11.59 2.56 18.09
CA THR A 20 12.02 3.75 17.35
C THR A 20 12.26 3.36 15.91
N VAL A 21 11.52 3.99 15.00
CA VAL A 21 11.54 3.70 13.58
C VAL A 21 11.86 4.96 12.79
N PRO A 22 12.58 4.87 11.67
CA PRO A 22 12.82 6.00 10.79
C PRO A 22 11.51 6.42 10.10
N ILE A 23 11.33 7.73 9.97
CA ILE A 23 10.38 8.33 9.03
C ILE A 23 11.20 8.71 7.80
N ARG A 24 11.33 7.78 6.87
CA ARG A 24 12.06 7.88 5.61
C ARG A 24 13.59 7.94 5.72
N SER A 25 14.16 8.57 6.75
CA SER A 25 15.60 8.63 6.98
C SER A 25 15.91 8.50 8.48
N ASP A 26 17.15 8.20 8.79
CA ASP A 26 17.66 8.14 10.17
C ASP A 26 17.63 9.49 10.91
N LYS A 27 17.40 10.59 10.18
CA LYS A 27 17.37 11.97 10.72
C LYS A 27 16.06 12.35 11.37
N LEU A 28 14.96 11.65 11.04
CA LEU A 28 13.66 11.83 11.66
C LEU A 28 13.09 10.48 12.06
N THR A 29 12.80 10.32 13.33
CA THR A 29 12.29 9.05 13.86
C THR A 29 10.97 9.25 14.59
N LEU A 30 10.12 8.22 14.51
CA LEU A 30 8.94 8.06 15.34
C LEU A 30 9.28 7.07 16.46
N SER A 31 8.91 7.40 17.70
CA SER A 31 9.13 6.51 18.84
C SER A 31 7.82 6.25 19.56
N ALA A 32 7.51 4.97 19.80
CA ALA A 32 6.33 4.53 20.55
C ALA A 32 6.73 3.58 21.68
N GLN A 33 6.09 3.71 22.85
CA GLN A 33 6.35 2.80 23.97
C GLN A 33 5.87 1.38 23.62
N ILE A 34 6.76 0.40 23.79
CA ILE A 34 6.47 -1.02 23.57
C ILE A 34 5.86 -1.60 24.84
N ARG A 35 4.72 -2.30 24.70
CA ARG A 35 4.17 -3.20 25.71
C ARG A 35 4.78 -4.60 25.59
N SER A 36 4.85 -5.11 24.36
CA SER A 36 5.45 -6.41 24.09
C SER A 36 5.94 -6.51 22.65
N HIS A 37 6.98 -7.32 22.44
CA HIS A 37 7.38 -7.82 21.12
C HIS A 37 6.69 -9.17 20.92
N ILE A 38 5.72 -9.22 20.01
CA ILE A 38 4.82 -10.36 19.84
C ILE A 38 5.44 -11.43 18.96
N CYS A 39 6.05 -11.02 17.83
CA CYS A 39 6.58 -11.95 16.84
C CYS A 39 7.81 -11.35 16.18
N HIS A 40 8.80 -12.20 15.92
CA HIS A 40 9.90 -11.94 14.99
C HIS A 40 10.01 -13.12 14.03
N ARG A 41 10.00 -12.84 12.74
CA ARG A 41 10.21 -13.85 11.69
C ARG A 41 11.21 -13.31 10.68
N GLN A 42 12.20 -14.14 10.33
CA GLN A 42 13.12 -13.87 9.25
C GLN A 42 12.74 -14.71 8.05
N THR A 43 12.50 -14.08 6.90
CA THR A 43 12.30 -14.74 5.61
C THR A 43 13.55 -14.58 4.73
N GLU A 44 13.51 -15.09 3.52
CA GLU A 44 14.57 -14.84 2.53
C GLU A 44 14.53 -13.40 1.99
N PHE A 45 13.38 -12.69 2.14
CA PHE A 45 13.16 -11.35 1.64
C PHE A 45 13.46 -10.28 2.70
N GLN A 46 12.97 -10.46 3.94
CA GLN A 46 13.00 -9.41 4.97
C GLN A 46 12.83 -9.94 6.39
N SER A 47 13.07 -9.08 7.39
CA SER A 47 12.66 -9.33 8.76
C SER A 47 11.26 -8.77 9.00
N ILE A 48 10.42 -9.56 9.65
CA ILE A 48 9.03 -9.24 9.98
C ILE A 48 8.91 -9.19 11.50
N ASP A 49 8.52 -8.05 12.04
CA ASP A 49 8.32 -7.90 13.48
C ASP A 49 6.91 -7.38 13.78
N ILE A 50 6.29 -7.95 14.82
CA ILE A 50 5.02 -7.47 15.37
C ILE A 50 5.25 -6.99 16.79
N TYR A 51 4.89 -5.74 17.04
CA TYR A 51 4.93 -5.12 18.38
C TYR A 51 3.51 -4.78 18.84
N ASP A 52 3.28 -4.84 20.15
CA ASP A 52 2.16 -4.16 20.81
C ASP A 52 2.71 -2.87 21.46
N THR A 53 2.07 -1.75 21.15
CA THR A 53 2.50 -0.43 21.62
C THR A 53 1.36 0.32 22.30
N ASP A 54 1.71 1.30 23.16
CA ASP A 54 0.70 2.10 23.86
C ASP A 54 -0.03 3.08 22.93
N ALA A 55 0.68 3.63 21.94
CA ALA A 55 0.15 4.70 21.10
C ALA A 55 -0.61 4.18 19.87
N PHE A 56 -0.12 3.07 19.26
CA PHE A 56 -0.58 2.61 17.96
C PHE A 56 -1.31 1.24 18.00
N GLY A 57 -1.41 0.61 19.18
CA GLY A 57 -1.81 -0.79 19.28
C GLY A 57 -0.77 -1.69 18.62
N ARG A 58 -1.20 -2.67 17.84
CA ARG A 58 -0.29 -3.52 17.08
C ARG A 58 0.37 -2.76 15.94
N VAL A 59 1.66 -3.03 15.77
CA VAL A 59 2.51 -2.43 14.74
C VAL A 59 3.21 -3.55 13.99
N LEU A 60 3.08 -3.58 12.66
CA LEU A 60 3.89 -4.39 11.77
C LEU A 60 5.08 -3.57 11.28
N THR A 61 6.28 -4.13 11.40
CA THR A 61 7.45 -3.58 10.73
C THR A 61 8.07 -4.61 9.80
N LEU A 62 8.53 -4.14 8.64
CA LEU A 62 9.35 -4.90 7.70
C LEU A 62 10.73 -4.22 7.63
N ASP A 63 11.79 -4.98 7.90
CA ASP A 63 13.17 -4.47 8.02
C ASP A 63 13.31 -3.23 8.92
N GLY A 64 12.47 -3.14 9.97
CA GLY A 64 12.46 -2.04 10.94
C GLY A 64 11.66 -0.81 10.51
N HIS A 65 10.98 -0.83 9.36
CA HIS A 65 10.10 0.24 8.88
C HIS A 65 8.63 -0.11 9.14
N ILE A 66 7.85 0.85 9.65
CA ILE A 66 6.41 0.65 9.87
C ILE A 66 5.71 0.43 8.53
N GLN A 67 4.94 -0.65 8.46
CA GLN A 67 4.07 -0.96 7.32
C GLN A 67 2.61 -0.68 7.63
N LEU A 68 2.19 -0.96 8.85
CA LEU A 68 0.86 -0.61 9.35
C LEU A 68 0.83 -0.50 10.88
N THR A 69 -0.19 0.17 11.39
CA THR A 69 -0.55 0.13 12.79
C THR A 69 -2.05 -0.11 12.95
N GLU A 70 -2.45 -0.72 14.06
CA GLU A 70 -3.86 -0.94 14.39
C GLU A 70 -4.67 0.36 14.47
N LEU A 71 -4.00 1.47 14.81
CA LEU A 71 -4.64 2.78 14.93
C LEU A 71 -5.16 3.32 13.60
N ASP A 72 -4.36 3.23 12.53
CA ASP A 72 -4.61 3.99 11.30
C ASP A 72 -4.50 3.19 9.98
N GLU A 73 -4.27 1.86 10.05
CA GLU A 73 -4.26 1.00 8.86
C GLU A 73 -5.55 1.12 8.03
N GLY A 74 -6.70 1.26 8.72
CA GLY A 74 -7.98 1.40 8.04
C GLY A 74 -8.07 2.66 7.19
N ALA A 75 -7.45 3.77 7.61
CA ALA A 75 -7.39 4.99 6.79
C ALA A 75 -6.56 4.76 5.52
N TYR A 76 -5.41 4.09 5.66
CA TYR A 76 -4.54 3.76 4.54
C TYR A 76 -5.26 2.88 3.51
N HIS A 77 -5.80 1.75 3.93
CA HIS A 77 -6.44 0.78 3.03
C HIS A 77 -7.74 1.31 2.41
N GLU A 78 -8.57 2.02 3.19
CA GLU A 78 -9.78 2.63 2.63
C GLU A 78 -9.45 3.65 1.53
N PHE A 79 -8.45 4.52 1.73
CA PHE A 79 -8.06 5.49 0.70
C PHE A 79 -7.44 4.83 -0.51
N LEU A 80 -6.58 3.83 -0.31
CA LEU A 80 -5.90 3.12 -1.40
C LEU A 80 -6.91 2.39 -2.31
N VAL A 81 -7.97 1.80 -1.73
CA VAL A 81 -8.95 1.00 -2.48
C VAL A 81 -10.14 1.83 -2.96
N HIS A 82 -10.82 2.54 -2.05
CA HIS A 82 -12.13 3.11 -2.38
C HIS A 82 -12.06 4.38 -3.21
N VAL A 83 -11.01 5.19 -3.07
CA VAL A 83 -10.89 6.43 -3.85
C VAL A 83 -10.86 6.15 -5.36
N PRO A 84 -9.99 5.28 -5.89
CA PRO A 84 -10.04 4.92 -7.31
C PRO A 84 -11.29 4.11 -7.67
N LEU A 85 -11.69 3.14 -6.83
CA LEU A 85 -12.80 2.23 -7.10
C LEU A 85 -14.13 2.97 -7.31
N LEU A 86 -14.38 4.04 -6.54
CA LEU A 86 -15.57 4.88 -6.68
C LEU A 86 -15.65 5.63 -8.01
N SER A 87 -14.58 5.65 -8.79
CA SER A 87 -14.53 6.27 -10.12
C SER A 87 -14.68 5.27 -11.26
N ILE A 88 -14.78 3.96 -10.96
CA ILE A 88 -14.99 2.90 -11.92
C ILE A 88 -16.48 2.54 -11.94
N PRO A 89 -17.18 2.63 -13.09
CA PRO A 89 -18.64 2.46 -13.13
C PRO A 89 -19.14 1.08 -12.68
N GLU A 90 -18.48 0.01 -13.12
CA GLU A 90 -18.88 -1.37 -12.83
C GLU A 90 -17.66 -2.27 -12.58
N PRO A 91 -16.96 -2.12 -11.45
CA PRO A 91 -15.78 -2.92 -11.17
C PRO A 91 -16.17 -4.39 -10.93
N ARG A 92 -15.51 -5.32 -11.60
CA ARG A 92 -15.75 -6.77 -11.51
C ARG A 92 -14.53 -7.56 -11.06
N SER A 93 -13.34 -7.04 -11.35
CA SER A 93 -12.07 -7.72 -11.11
C SER A 93 -11.01 -6.78 -10.57
N ALA A 94 -10.22 -7.27 -9.62
CA ALA A 94 -9.11 -6.51 -9.06
C ALA A 94 -7.84 -7.38 -8.98
N LEU A 95 -6.69 -6.71 -9.08
CA LEU A 95 -5.39 -7.27 -8.78
C LEU A 95 -4.75 -6.48 -7.66
N VAL A 96 -4.20 -7.17 -6.68
CA VAL A 96 -3.38 -6.62 -5.61
C VAL A 96 -1.94 -7.08 -5.82
N VAL A 97 -1.02 -6.14 -5.92
CA VAL A 97 0.42 -6.35 -6.01
C VAL A 97 1.01 -6.06 -4.63
N GLY A 98 1.52 -7.08 -3.95
CA GLY A 98 1.88 -7.00 -2.53
C GLY A 98 0.66 -7.13 -1.63
N GLY A 99 0.60 -6.34 -0.56
CA GLY A 99 -0.54 -6.28 0.35
C GLY A 99 -0.66 -7.49 1.28
N GLY A 100 0.45 -8.14 1.64
CA GLY A 100 0.52 -9.36 2.41
C GLY A 100 -0.15 -9.31 3.79
N ASP A 101 -0.50 -8.12 4.28
CA ASP A 101 -1.28 -7.95 5.51
C ASP A 101 -2.78 -8.23 5.34
N GLY A 102 -3.29 -8.19 4.09
CA GLY A 102 -4.68 -8.48 3.75
C GLY A 102 -5.66 -7.31 3.90
N GLY A 103 -5.20 -6.10 4.21
CA GLY A 103 -6.06 -4.93 4.34
C GLY A 103 -6.70 -4.51 3.03
N VAL A 104 -5.95 -4.52 1.94
CA VAL A 104 -6.46 -4.22 0.59
C VAL A 104 -7.53 -5.21 0.16
N ILE A 105 -7.29 -6.52 0.33
CA ILE A 105 -8.30 -7.54 -0.04
C ILE A 105 -9.54 -7.45 0.85
N ARG A 106 -9.40 -7.07 2.14
CA ARG A 106 -10.54 -6.78 3.01
C ARG A 106 -11.42 -5.68 2.43
N GLU A 107 -10.83 -4.58 2.02
CA GLU A 107 -11.60 -3.46 1.46
C GLU A 107 -12.24 -3.81 0.12
N LEU A 108 -11.56 -4.57 -0.75
CA LEU A 108 -12.13 -5.08 -2.00
C LEU A 108 -13.30 -6.05 -1.75
N CYS A 109 -13.21 -6.92 -0.76
CA CYS A 109 -14.26 -7.89 -0.41
C CYS A 109 -15.55 -7.22 0.09
N ARG A 110 -15.51 -5.97 0.53
CA ARG A 110 -16.71 -5.18 0.89
C ARG A 110 -17.59 -4.86 -0.31
N HIS A 111 -17.08 -5.00 -1.53
CA HIS A 111 -17.78 -4.72 -2.77
C HIS A 111 -18.35 -6.01 -3.38
N PRO A 112 -19.67 -6.25 -3.29
CA PRO A 112 -20.28 -7.47 -3.82
C PRO A 112 -20.26 -7.54 -5.35
N GLU A 113 -20.07 -6.42 -6.04
CA GLU A 113 -19.90 -6.35 -7.48
C GLU A 113 -18.56 -6.92 -7.96
N ILE A 114 -17.51 -6.87 -7.15
CA ILE A 114 -16.22 -7.51 -7.46
C ILE A 114 -16.38 -9.03 -7.34
N ARG A 115 -16.07 -9.73 -8.42
CA ARG A 115 -16.26 -11.18 -8.57
C ARG A 115 -14.97 -11.96 -8.53
N HIS A 116 -13.85 -11.28 -8.74
CA HIS A 116 -12.52 -11.90 -8.79
C HIS A 116 -11.46 -10.95 -8.26
N ILE A 117 -10.61 -11.45 -7.38
CA ILE A 117 -9.49 -10.72 -6.79
C ILE A 117 -8.28 -11.65 -6.87
N ASP A 118 -7.30 -11.30 -7.71
CA ASP A 118 -5.97 -11.90 -7.64
C ASP A 118 -5.10 -11.08 -6.70
N MET A 119 -4.28 -11.73 -5.90
CA MET A 119 -3.30 -11.11 -5.02
C MET A 119 -1.95 -11.79 -5.23
N ALA A 120 -0.95 -11.04 -5.71
CA ALA A 120 0.40 -11.52 -5.96
C ALA A 120 1.35 -10.95 -4.88
N GLU A 121 1.73 -11.81 -3.94
CA GLU A 121 2.64 -11.49 -2.84
C GLU A 121 3.87 -12.39 -2.92
N ILE A 122 5.06 -11.80 -2.79
CA ILE A 122 6.31 -12.55 -2.92
C ILE A 122 6.70 -13.26 -1.62
N ASP A 123 6.36 -12.67 -0.47
CA ASP A 123 6.75 -13.16 0.84
C ASP A 123 5.59 -13.85 1.58
N GLU A 124 5.50 -15.17 1.44
CA GLU A 124 4.52 -15.97 2.18
C GLU A 124 4.61 -15.76 3.70
N GLY A 125 5.80 -15.42 4.22
CA GLY A 125 5.99 -15.16 5.64
C GLY A 125 5.21 -13.95 6.13
N VAL A 126 5.05 -12.90 5.31
CA VAL A 126 4.20 -11.74 5.64
C VAL A 126 2.75 -12.18 5.75
N VAL A 127 2.23 -12.92 4.77
CA VAL A 127 0.85 -13.43 4.79
C VAL A 127 0.59 -14.30 6.03
N GLN A 128 1.48 -15.24 6.32
CA GLN A 128 1.32 -16.12 7.48
C GLN A 128 1.37 -15.35 8.80
N THR A 129 2.33 -14.42 8.95
CA THR A 129 2.46 -13.59 10.16
C THR A 129 1.22 -12.71 10.35
N SER A 130 0.69 -12.16 9.27
CA SER A 130 -0.52 -11.33 9.30
C SER A 130 -1.75 -12.13 9.69
N LYS A 131 -1.95 -13.33 9.14
CA LYS A 131 -3.04 -14.24 9.54
C LYS A 131 -2.96 -14.64 11.02
N GLU A 132 -1.74 -14.88 11.52
CA GLU A 132 -1.52 -15.32 12.91
C GLU A 132 -1.70 -14.19 13.93
N HIS A 133 -1.24 -12.98 13.61
CA HIS A 133 -1.09 -11.90 14.59
C HIS A 133 -1.90 -10.64 14.27
N LEU A 134 -2.34 -10.45 13.01
CA LEU A 134 -3.05 -9.27 12.53
C LEU A 134 -4.40 -9.64 11.87
N ALA A 135 -5.06 -10.68 12.37
CA ALA A 135 -6.33 -11.16 11.79
C ALA A 135 -7.43 -10.08 11.68
N PHE A 136 -7.36 -9.02 12.48
CA PHE A 136 -8.27 -7.88 12.41
C PHE A 136 -8.06 -7.03 11.14
N VAL A 137 -6.85 -7.06 10.53
CA VAL A 137 -6.54 -6.34 9.29
C VAL A 137 -7.27 -7.00 8.13
N SER A 138 -7.05 -8.29 7.89
CA SER A 138 -7.69 -9.01 6.80
C SER A 138 -9.16 -9.32 7.05
N ASN A 139 -9.56 -9.43 8.32
CA ASN A 139 -10.94 -9.74 8.76
C ASN A 139 -11.59 -10.89 7.97
N GLY A 140 -10.82 -11.97 7.73
CA GLY A 140 -11.29 -13.15 7.01
C GLY A 140 -11.23 -13.04 5.48
N ALA A 141 -10.71 -11.97 4.91
CA ALA A 141 -10.68 -11.78 3.46
C ALA A 141 -9.82 -12.80 2.72
N PHE A 142 -8.79 -13.36 3.36
CA PHE A 142 -7.99 -14.44 2.76
C PHE A 142 -8.79 -15.73 2.49
N GLU A 143 -9.91 -15.91 3.16
CA GLU A 143 -10.82 -17.07 3.04
C GLU A 143 -12.02 -16.77 2.13
N ASP A 144 -12.16 -15.52 1.62
CA ASP A 144 -13.23 -15.18 0.68
C ASP A 144 -13.01 -15.94 -0.64
N PRO A 145 -14.02 -16.68 -1.15
CA PRO A 145 -13.89 -17.51 -2.36
C PRO A 145 -13.55 -16.70 -3.64
N ARG A 146 -13.65 -15.39 -3.61
CA ARG A 146 -13.28 -14.50 -4.72
C ARG A 146 -11.79 -14.17 -4.74
N VAL A 147 -11.09 -14.39 -3.61
CA VAL A 147 -9.66 -14.07 -3.45
C VAL A 147 -8.81 -15.26 -3.85
N HIS A 148 -7.88 -15.02 -4.76
CA HIS A 148 -6.90 -15.98 -5.24
C HIS A 148 -5.50 -15.46 -4.89
N LEU A 149 -4.91 -16.03 -3.84
CA LEU A 149 -3.56 -15.69 -3.41
C LEU A 149 -2.54 -16.47 -4.24
N HIS A 150 -1.58 -15.74 -4.81
CA HIS A 150 -0.44 -16.25 -5.55
C HIS A 150 0.85 -15.84 -4.83
N ILE A 151 1.59 -16.80 -4.28
CA ILE A 151 2.92 -16.55 -3.73
C ILE A 151 3.91 -16.55 -4.90
N THR A 152 4.21 -15.35 -5.38
CA THR A 152 5.00 -15.17 -6.61
C THR A 152 5.53 -13.74 -6.74
N ASP A 153 6.52 -13.59 -7.62
CA ASP A 153 6.95 -12.26 -8.07
C ASP A 153 5.83 -11.58 -8.87
N ALA A 154 5.32 -10.47 -8.32
CA ALA A 154 4.22 -9.72 -8.90
C ALA A 154 4.58 -9.07 -10.24
N PHE A 155 5.85 -8.69 -10.48
CA PHE A 155 6.30 -8.19 -11.77
C PHE A 155 6.08 -9.23 -12.88
N ALA A 156 6.53 -10.46 -12.62
CA ALA A 156 6.34 -11.57 -13.55
C ALA A 156 4.85 -11.93 -13.71
N PHE A 157 4.09 -11.87 -12.63
CA PHE A 157 2.66 -12.16 -12.64
C PHE A 157 1.87 -11.17 -13.51
N VAL A 158 2.09 -9.87 -13.33
CA VAL A 158 1.41 -8.83 -14.12
C VAL A 158 1.77 -8.97 -15.61
N LYS A 159 3.06 -9.11 -15.93
CA LYS A 159 3.57 -9.24 -17.30
C LYS A 159 2.98 -10.43 -18.06
N GLN A 160 2.70 -11.53 -17.35
CA GLN A 160 2.14 -12.76 -17.94
C GLN A 160 0.62 -12.85 -17.82
N SER A 161 -0.03 -11.86 -17.23
CA SER A 161 -1.48 -11.90 -17.01
C SER A 161 -2.22 -11.90 -18.35
N VAL A 162 -3.10 -12.88 -18.50
CA VAL A 162 -4.07 -12.95 -19.61
C VAL A 162 -5.43 -12.39 -19.23
N ARG A 163 -5.61 -12.06 -17.95
CA ARG A 163 -6.82 -11.45 -17.40
C ARG A 163 -6.69 -9.94 -17.44
N THR A 164 -7.80 -9.25 -17.64
CA THR A 164 -7.88 -7.81 -17.46
C THR A 164 -8.56 -7.49 -16.13
N TYR A 165 -8.09 -6.41 -15.47
CA TYR A 165 -8.56 -5.95 -14.18
C TYR A 165 -9.16 -4.56 -14.28
N ASP A 166 -10.21 -4.31 -13.50
CA ASP A 166 -10.82 -2.99 -13.41
C ASP A 166 -10.08 -2.10 -12.41
N LEU A 167 -9.48 -2.72 -11.39
CA LEU A 167 -8.61 -2.04 -10.44
C LEU A 167 -7.32 -2.85 -10.23
N ILE A 168 -6.18 -2.19 -10.36
CA ILE A 168 -4.88 -2.72 -9.92
C ILE A 168 -4.39 -1.86 -8.77
N VAL A 169 -4.19 -2.47 -7.61
CA VAL A 169 -3.65 -1.82 -6.41
C VAL A 169 -2.22 -2.30 -6.20
N VAL A 170 -1.27 -1.37 -6.26
CA VAL A 170 0.14 -1.64 -5.96
C VAL A 170 0.40 -1.20 -4.52
N ASP A 171 0.46 -2.19 -3.64
CA ASP A 171 0.65 -2.04 -2.20
C ASP A 171 1.94 -2.78 -1.79
N SER A 172 3.04 -2.27 -2.29
CA SER A 172 4.39 -2.79 -2.01
C SER A 172 5.15 -1.87 -1.06
N THR A 173 6.19 -2.41 -0.42
CA THR A 173 7.10 -1.63 0.39
C THR A 173 7.77 -0.53 -0.42
N ASP A 174 8.04 0.60 0.24
CA ASP A 174 8.77 1.72 -0.34
C ASP A 174 10.19 1.32 -0.77
N VAL A 175 10.68 1.99 -1.82
CA VAL A 175 12.10 1.96 -2.19
C VAL A 175 12.83 3.00 -1.33
N TYR A 176 13.70 2.55 -0.45
CA TYR A 176 14.54 3.45 0.35
C TYR A 176 15.84 3.76 -0.40
N GLU A 177 16.35 5.01 -0.28
CA GLU A 177 17.56 5.48 -0.97
C GLU A 177 18.81 4.61 -0.72
N GLU A 178 18.79 3.81 0.35
CA GLU A 178 19.89 2.92 0.72
C GLU A 178 19.79 1.51 0.10
N ASP A 179 18.68 1.21 -0.58
CA ASP A 179 18.33 -0.12 -1.09
C ASP A 179 18.61 -0.30 -2.59
N ASP A 180 19.78 0.14 -3.08
CA ASP A 180 20.22 -0.10 -4.46
C ASP A 180 20.02 -1.59 -4.86
N GLY A 181 19.10 -1.87 -5.76
CA GLY A 181 18.82 -3.20 -6.30
C GLY A 181 17.79 -4.01 -5.50
N ALA A 182 16.92 -3.39 -4.71
CA ALA A 182 15.80 -4.06 -4.07
C ALA A 182 14.76 -4.53 -5.11
N LEU A 183 14.07 -5.64 -4.84
CA LEU A 183 13.00 -6.15 -5.72
C LEU A 183 11.86 -5.14 -5.90
N SER A 184 11.58 -4.34 -4.85
CA SER A 184 10.59 -3.27 -4.89
C SER A 184 10.90 -2.18 -5.91
N GLU A 185 12.18 -1.91 -6.25
CA GLU A 185 12.54 -0.94 -7.29
C GLU A 185 11.94 -1.29 -8.66
N GLN A 186 11.77 -2.58 -8.95
CA GLN A 186 11.19 -3.04 -10.21
C GLN A 186 9.71 -2.66 -10.34
N LEU A 187 8.99 -2.54 -9.21
CA LEU A 187 7.58 -2.14 -9.16
C LEU A 187 7.38 -0.63 -9.33
N PHE A 188 8.48 0.16 -9.35
CA PHE A 188 8.44 1.61 -9.56
C PHE A 188 9.12 1.99 -10.90
N THR A 189 8.90 1.19 -11.96
CA THR A 189 9.44 1.43 -13.30
C THR A 189 8.34 1.71 -14.33
N ALA A 190 8.66 2.47 -15.35
CA ALA A 190 7.73 2.69 -16.47
C ALA A 190 7.41 1.38 -17.24
N GLU A 191 8.28 0.37 -17.19
CA GLU A 191 8.02 -0.95 -17.78
C GLU A 191 6.91 -1.65 -17.01
N PHE A 192 7.03 -1.74 -15.68
CA PHE A 192 6.01 -2.35 -14.83
C PHE A 192 4.64 -1.67 -14.99
N TYR A 193 4.59 -0.34 -14.99
CA TYR A 193 3.31 0.37 -15.17
C TYR A 193 2.74 0.22 -16.58
N ARG A 194 3.57 -0.03 -17.59
CA ARG A 194 3.10 -0.39 -18.95
C ARG A 194 2.49 -1.78 -18.95
N ASP A 195 3.07 -2.73 -18.23
CA ASP A 195 2.48 -4.05 -18.04
C ASP A 195 1.16 -3.97 -17.26
N CYS A 196 1.08 -3.12 -16.23
CA CYS A 196 -0.18 -2.82 -15.56
C CYS A 196 -1.23 -2.24 -16.52
N LEU A 197 -0.86 -1.27 -17.38
CA LEU A 197 -1.77 -0.71 -18.40
C LEU A 197 -2.30 -1.78 -19.34
N ASN A 198 -1.44 -2.72 -19.77
CA ASN A 198 -1.85 -3.84 -20.64
C ASN A 198 -2.80 -4.83 -19.95
N ALA A 199 -2.69 -4.94 -18.60
CA ALA A 199 -3.55 -5.78 -17.78
C ALA A 199 -4.83 -5.06 -17.30
N LEU A 200 -5.01 -3.76 -17.57
CA LEU A 200 -6.23 -3.02 -17.24
C LEU A 200 -7.32 -3.25 -18.28
N SER A 201 -8.57 -3.27 -17.81
CA SER A 201 -9.73 -3.04 -18.67
C SER A 201 -9.73 -1.59 -19.21
N PRO A 202 -10.46 -1.26 -20.28
CA PRO A 202 -10.42 0.09 -20.87
C PRO A 202 -10.72 1.23 -19.88
N GLU A 203 -11.63 1.02 -18.94
CA GLU A 203 -12.00 1.99 -17.89
C GLU A 203 -11.28 1.72 -16.55
N GLY A 204 -10.36 0.77 -16.53
CA GLY A 204 -9.62 0.37 -15.33
C GLY A 204 -8.66 1.45 -14.83
N ILE A 205 -8.37 1.38 -13.54
CA ILE A 205 -7.46 2.29 -12.86
C ILE A 205 -6.37 1.47 -12.17
N VAL A 206 -5.12 1.92 -12.28
CA VAL A 206 -4.03 1.50 -11.39
C VAL A 206 -3.83 2.57 -10.34
N VAL A 207 -3.58 2.15 -9.10
CA VAL A 207 -3.22 3.02 -7.99
C VAL A 207 -2.00 2.45 -7.28
N THR A 208 -1.11 3.32 -6.81
CA THR A 208 0.02 2.96 -5.97
C THR A 208 0.17 3.95 -4.84
N GLN A 209 0.70 3.51 -3.72
CA GLN A 209 1.17 4.39 -2.68
C GLN A 209 2.37 5.23 -3.19
N ALA A 210 2.59 6.41 -2.65
CA ALA A 210 3.60 7.38 -3.09
C ALA A 210 4.28 8.09 -1.92
N ASP A 211 4.39 7.37 -0.79
CA ASP A 211 5.14 7.80 0.39
C ASP A 211 4.63 9.09 1.09
N ASN A 212 5.40 9.58 2.04
CA ASN A 212 5.08 10.76 2.83
C ASN A 212 5.31 12.05 2.05
N LEU A 213 4.26 12.85 1.88
CA LEU A 213 4.31 14.07 1.08
C LEU A 213 5.11 15.22 1.71
N LEU A 214 5.34 15.20 3.03
CA LEU A 214 6.09 16.24 3.72
C LEU A 214 7.59 15.98 3.71
N PHE A 215 7.96 14.73 3.94
CA PHE A 215 9.37 14.35 4.11
C PHE A 215 9.97 13.73 2.86
N CYS A 216 9.14 13.23 1.94
CA CYS A 216 9.53 12.60 0.68
C CYS A 216 8.72 13.09 -0.52
N PRO A 217 8.61 14.43 -0.74
CA PRO A 217 7.75 14.96 -1.80
C PRO A 217 8.22 14.56 -3.21
N TYR A 218 9.49 14.21 -3.37
CA TYR A 218 10.07 13.72 -4.63
C TYR A 218 9.53 12.33 -5.04
N SER A 219 9.10 11.49 -4.12
CA SER A 219 8.52 10.18 -4.46
C SER A 219 7.25 10.35 -5.30
N LEU A 220 6.34 11.23 -4.87
CA LEU A 220 5.13 11.56 -5.62
C LEU A 220 5.44 12.09 -7.03
N GLU A 221 6.33 13.05 -7.14
CA GLU A 221 6.72 13.68 -8.41
C GLU A 221 7.37 12.66 -9.37
N HIS A 222 8.21 11.78 -8.82
CA HIS A 222 8.87 10.73 -9.59
C HIS A 222 7.84 9.74 -10.15
N ILE A 223 6.94 9.21 -9.31
CA ILE A 223 5.90 8.29 -9.72
C ILE A 223 4.96 8.95 -10.73
N LEU A 224 4.51 10.19 -10.48
CA LEU A 224 3.66 10.91 -11.43
C LEU A 224 4.33 11.13 -12.78
N THR A 225 5.64 11.37 -12.80
CA THR A 225 6.39 11.51 -14.06
C THR A 225 6.38 10.21 -14.86
N MET A 226 6.60 9.07 -14.19
CA MET A 226 6.47 7.75 -14.82
C MET A 226 5.04 7.48 -15.30
N PHE A 227 4.05 7.77 -14.46
CA PHE A 227 2.63 7.58 -14.83
C PHE A 227 2.26 8.39 -16.07
N ARG A 228 2.66 9.65 -16.16
CA ARG A 228 2.43 10.53 -17.34
C ARG A 228 3.09 9.99 -18.62
N SER A 229 4.16 9.20 -18.50
CA SER A 229 4.81 8.58 -19.65
C SER A 229 4.07 7.32 -20.17
N VAL A 230 3.16 6.76 -19.35
CA VAL A 230 2.48 5.48 -19.62
C VAL A 230 0.97 5.67 -19.81
N PHE A 231 0.31 6.43 -18.94
CA PHE A 231 -1.15 6.56 -18.89
C PHE A 231 -1.61 7.88 -19.51
N ALA A 232 -2.76 7.84 -20.20
CA ALA A 232 -3.38 9.04 -20.75
C ALA A 232 -3.95 9.98 -19.67
N ASN A 233 -4.48 9.40 -18.60
CA ASN A 233 -5.01 10.13 -17.45
C ASN A 233 -4.25 9.74 -16.19
N THR A 234 -3.80 10.74 -15.44
CA THR A 234 -3.03 10.52 -14.21
C THR A 234 -3.39 11.58 -13.18
N GLY A 235 -3.18 11.25 -11.93
CA GLY A 235 -3.31 12.21 -10.84
C GLY A 235 -2.83 11.63 -9.52
N SER A 236 -3.01 12.41 -8.48
CA SER A 236 -2.67 12.02 -7.12
C SER A 236 -3.71 12.51 -6.14
N TYR A 237 -3.72 11.89 -4.99
CA TYR A 237 -4.47 12.29 -3.81
C TYR A 237 -3.69 11.89 -2.56
N PHE A 238 -4.18 12.24 -1.38
CA PHE A 238 -3.52 11.87 -0.14
C PHE A 238 -4.52 11.46 0.96
N ALA A 239 -4.01 10.76 1.95
CA ALA A 239 -4.69 10.52 3.22
C ALA A 239 -3.81 11.00 4.38
N VAL A 240 -4.44 11.18 5.55
CA VAL A 240 -3.72 11.50 6.79
C VAL A 240 -3.48 10.20 7.54
N ILE A 241 -2.20 9.77 7.59
CA ILE A 241 -1.76 8.54 8.23
C ILE A 241 -0.69 8.91 9.27
N PRO A 242 -1.08 9.08 10.54
CA PRO A 242 -0.18 9.54 11.61
C PRO A 242 1.08 8.70 11.77
N SER A 243 0.96 7.37 11.65
CA SER A 243 2.10 6.45 11.80
C SER A 243 3.14 6.57 10.69
N PHE A 244 2.75 7.08 9.51
CA PHE A 244 3.65 7.38 8.40
C PHE A 244 4.16 8.82 8.42
N GLY A 245 4.02 9.52 9.53
CA GLY A 245 4.47 10.90 9.68
C GLY A 245 3.51 11.95 9.13
N GLY A 246 2.25 11.61 8.88
CA GLY A 246 1.17 12.55 8.56
C GLY A 246 0.51 12.33 7.20
N TYR A 247 1.00 12.94 6.14
CA TYR A 247 0.35 12.88 4.82
C TYR A 247 0.97 11.79 3.94
N SER A 248 0.19 10.74 3.66
CA SER A 248 0.57 9.67 2.74
C SER A 248 -0.02 9.93 1.36
N GLY A 249 0.81 9.92 0.33
CA GLY A 249 0.42 10.17 -1.04
C GLY A 249 0.01 8.91 -1.79
N TYR A 250 -0.85 9.07 -2.79
CA TYR A 250 -1.23 8.03 -3.73
C TYR A 250 -1.22 8.58 -5.14
N CYS A 251 -0.70 7.79 -6.09
CA CYS A 251 -0.75 8.09 -7.52
C CYS A 251 -1.68 7.13 -8.22
N TRP A 252 -2.43 7.63 -9.21
CA TRP A 252 -3.29 6.80 -10.04
C TRP A 252 -3.08 7.08 -11.53
N GLY A 253 -3.32 6.06 -12.35
CA GLY A 253 -3.25 6.14 -13.81
C GLY A 253 -4.32 5.29 -14.48
N SER A 254 -4.80 5.74 -15.64
CA SER A 254 -5.79 5.04 -16.46
C SER A 254 -5.66 5.43 -17.93
N ALA A 255 -6.15 4.54 -18.82
CA ALA A 255 -6.26 4.86 -20.24
C ALA A 255 -7.42 5.82 -20.52
N MET A 256 -8.60 5.58 -19.95
CA MET A 256 -9.83 6.29 -20.27
C MET A 256 -10.49 6.99 -19.09
N SER A 257 -10.38 6.43 -17.88
CA SER A 257 -11.03 6.94 -16.67
C SER A 257 -10.22 8.03 -15.97
N ALA A 258 -10.88 8.76 -15.10
CA ALA A 258 -10.24 9.72 -14.20
C ALA A 258 -10.85 9.60 -12.79
N VAL A 259 -10.01 9.66 -11.78
CA VAL A 259 -10.48 9.75 -10.39
C VAL A 259 -11.14 11.11 -10.17
N SER A 260 -12.39 11.09 -9.74
CA SER A 260 -13.17 12.30 -9.50
C SER A 260 -12.56 13.13 -8.37
N LYS A 261 -12.51 14.46 -8.53
CA LYS A 261 -12.14 15.37 -7.44
C LYS A 261 -13.26 15.61 -6.43
N GLN A 262 -14.50 15.29 -6.81
CA GLN A 262 -15.67 15.42 -5.96
C GLN A 262 -16.12 14.03 -5.52
N PHE A 263 -16.54 13.92 -4.27
CA PHE A 263 -17.08 12.67 -3.74
C PHE A 263 -18.27 12.22 -4.58
N PRO A 264 -18.26 11.00 -5.15
CA PRO A 264 -19.32 10.54 -6.03
C PRO A 264 -20.67 10.39 -5.30
N ARG A 265 -21.74 10.93 -5.86
CA ARG A 265 -23.07 10.92 -5.21
C ARG A 265 -23.61 9.52 -4.91
N HIS A 266 -23.30 8.53 -5.75
CA HIS A 266 -23.70 7.14 -5.54
C HIS A 266 -22.97 6.50 -4.34
N ALA A 267 -21.81 7.00 -3.97
CA ALA A 267 -21.03 6.51 -2.85
C ALA A 267 -21.63 6.87 -1.48
N ALA A 268 -22.46 7.90 -1.42
CA ALA A 268 -23.05 8.39 -0.17
C ALA A 268 -23.90 7.33 0.59
N ASN A 269 -24.36 6.28 -0.10
CA ASN A 269 -25.24 5.25 0.47
C ASN A 269 -24.67 3.82 0.35
N SER A 270 -23.48 3.65 -0.22
CA SER A 270 -23.06 2.32 -0.66
C SER A 270 -22.25 1.52 0.37
N HIS A 271 -21.51 2.16 1.26
CA HIS A 271 -20.67 1.46 2.23
C HIS A 271 -20.48 2.30 3.50
N SER A 272 -20.51 1.64 4.65
CA SER A 272 -20.16 2.25 5.94
C SER A 272 -18.64 2.35 6.06
N LEU A 273 -18.01 3.25 5.28
CA LEU A 273 -16.60 3.53 5.38
C LEU A 273 -16.34 4.41 6.60
N ARG A 274 -15.25 4.15 7.30
CA ARG A 274 -14.90 4.88 8.51
C ARG A 274 -14.12 6.16 8.19
N TYR A 275 -13.22 6.08 7.22
CA TYR A 275 -12.26 7.13 6.90
C TYR A 275 -12.57 7.83 5.58
N VAL A 276 -13.01 7.11 4.56
CA VAL A 276 -13.39 7.70 3.26
C VAL A 276 -14.84 8.20 3.32
N ASN A 277 -15.02 9.38 3.88
CA ASN A 277 -16.27 10.16 3.80
C ASN A 277 -16.07 11.34 2.85
N LYS A 278 -17.15 12.11 2.61
CA LYS A 278 -17.11 13.22 1.65
C LYS A 278 -16.03 14.24 1.97
N GLU A 279 -15.95 14.65 3.23
CA GLU A 279 -15.03 15.68 3.69
C GLU A 279 -13.56 15.23 3.55
N ALA A 280 -13.27 14.01 4.00
CA ALA A 280 -11.92 13.44 3.91
C ALA A 280 -11.51 13.18 2.46
N TYR A 281 -12.42 12.67 1.63
CA TYR A 281 -12.20 12.45 0.20
C TYR A 281 -11.86 13.76 -0.52
N GLU A 282 -12.72 14.80 -0.37
CA GLU A 282 -12.54 16.08 -1.05
C GLU A 282 -11.30 16.84 -0.51
N TYR A 283 -10.96 16.67 0.77
CA TYR A 283 -9.70 17.16 1.33
C TYR A 283 -8.48 16.45 0.73
N GLY A 284 -8.52 15.12 0.62
CA GLY A 284 -7.45 14.32 0.02
C GLY A 284 -7.17 14.67 -1.45
N MET A 285 -8.14 15.26 -2.16
CA MET A 285 -7.97 15.71 -3.55
C MET A 285 -7.33 17.10 -3.69
N GLN A 286 -7.04 17.79 -2.59
CA GLN A 286 -6.44 19.12 -2.63
C GLN A 286 -4.94 19.04 -2.89
N THR A 287 -4.38 20.09 -3.46
CA THR A 287 -2.94 20.28 -3.55
C THR A 287 -2.44 20.88 -2.24
N LEU A 288 -1.51 20.21 -1.58
CA LEU A 288 -0.91 20.74 -0.34
C LEU A 288 0.08 21.87 -0.66
N ALA A 289 0.02 22.95 0.13
CA ALA A 289 0.88 24.12 -0.07
C ALA A 289 2.38 23.83 0.08
N PHE A 290 2.76 22.74 0.77
CA PHE A 290 4.17 22.33 0.92
C PHE A 290 4.78 21.83 -0.39
N ASN A 291 3.96 21.38 -1.36
CA ASN A 291 4.39 20.81 -2.63
C ASN A 291 4.43 21.87 -3.76
N SER A 292 4.17 23.13 -3.44
CA SER A 292 4.10 24.25 -4.41
C SER A 292 5.40 25.05 -4.49
N LYS A 293 6.57 24.38 -4.41
CA LYS A 293 7.87 25.04 -4.62
C LYS A 293 8.38 24.80 -6.02
#